data_27299f8b12dc19ff4790cad8cbc91582
#
_entry.id   27299f8b12dc19ff4790cad8cbc91582
#
_cell.length_a   1.000
_cell.length_b   1.000
_cell.length_c   1.000
_cell.angle_alpha   90.00
_cell.angle_beta   90.00
_cell.angle_gamma   90.00
#
_symmetry.space_group_name_H-M   'P 1'
#
loop_
_entity.id
_entity.type
_entity.pdbx_description
1 polymer ?
#
loop_
_entity_poly.entity_id
_entity_poly.type
_entity_poly.pdbx_seq_one_letter_code
_entity_poly.pdbx_strand_id
1 'polypeptide(L)'
;MKFEQFELERNQSLFENEVDFNLSESGVHPLKLSEILTEKEQKEILHTELFYGYTNGTPELRQRVADIYGNQFSKENVLITSGSAEANFLSVMTQLDSGDEIIYMVPNYLQIFHLARSFGIKVNILPIRQELGWQWDPDELENLINAKTKMIAVCNPNNPTGAVMSSEIMDRVIALAEDRDCWLLSDEVYRGAELDGVECRSFAGATDKTIVNAGLSKAYSLPGLRMGWSVGSESYIERAWSFHDFTVINVAYLSDWVASRILEHSRRKAILDRTKNHLNHNLDML
;
A
#
# COMPACT_ATOMS: atom_id res chain seq x y z
N MET A 1 -12.65 -14.24 -18.42
CA MET A 1 -12.05 -13.93 -17.10
C MET A 1 -12.95 -14.49 -16.01
N LYS A 2 -12.40 -15.18 -15.01
CA LYS A 2 -13.14 -15.68 -13.84
C LYS A 2 -12.29 -15.34 -12.61
N PHE A 3 -12.83 -14.48 -11.73
CA PHE A 3 -12.16 -14.15 -10.49
C PHE A 3 -12.09 -15.36 -9.55
N GLU A 4 -10.90 -15.62 -9.01
CA GLU A 4 -10.73 -16.53 -7.90
C GLU A 4 -11.22 -15.88 -6.61
N GLN A 5 -11.87 -16.65 -5.75
CA GLN A 5 -12.29 -16.14 -4.44
C GLN A 5 -11.06 -15.87 -3.59
N PHE A 6 -10.98 -14.67 -3.02
CA PHE A 6 -9.96 -14.32 -2.04
C PHE A 6 -10.44 -14.76 -0.65
N GLU A 7 -10.09 -15.98 -0.27
CA GLU A 7 -10.65 -16.66 0.91
C GLU A 7 -10.43 -15.93 2.22
N LEU A 8 -9.25 -15.31 2.41
CA LEU A 8 -8.94 -14.53 3.62
C LEU A 8 -9.93 -13.37 3.79
N GLU A 9 -10.09 -12.54 2.77
CA GLU A 9 -11.04 -11.41 2.81
C GLU A 9 -12.48 -11.87 2.87
N ARG A 10 -12.80 -12.99 2.22
CA ARG A 10 -14.14 -13.55 2.32
C ARG A 10 -14.46 -14.01 3.73
N ASN A 11 -13.51 -14.63 4.43
CA ASN A 11 -13.65 -15.01 5.82
C ASN A 11 -13.84 -13.78 6.71
N GLN A 12 -12.97 -12.77 6.58
CA GLN A 12 -13.11 -11.51 7.32
C GLN A 12 -14.46 -10.86 7.07
N SER A 13 -14.89 -10.71 5.81
CA SER A 13 -16.20 -10.13 5.46
C SER A 13 -17.40 -10.84 6.08
N LEU A 14 -17.29 -12.16 6.35
CA LEU A 14 -18.38 -12.94 6.94
C LEU A 14 -18.41 -12.85 8.47
N PHE A 15 -17.26 -12.69 9.12
CA PHE A 15 -17.16 -12.93 10.54
C PHE A 15 -16.58 -11.74 11.35
N GLU A 16 -15.90 -10.78 10.74
CA GLU A 16 -15.19 -9.71 11.48
C GLU A 16 -16.10 -8.86 12.40
N ASN A 17 -17.38 -8.71 12.02
CA ASN A 17 -18.36 -7.95 12.80
C ASN A 17 -19.31 -8.85 13.63
N GLU A 18 -19.13 -10.17 13.58
CA GLU A 18 -19.98 -11.14 14.25
C GLU A 18 -19.30 -11.81 15.45
N VAL A 19 -17.98 -11.60 15.62
CA VAL A 19 -17.19 -12.19 16.70
C VAL A 19 -16.95 -11.20 17.83
N ASP A 20 -16.90 -11.69 19.08
CA ASP A 20 -16.57 -10.85 20.24
C ASP A 20 -15.12 -10.38 20.21
N PHE A 21 -14.21 -11.19 19.67
CA PHE A 21 -12.77 -10.89 19.54
C PHE A 21 -12.28 -11.21 18.13
N ASN A 22 -11.96 -10.18 17.35
CA ASN A 22 -11.38 -10.35 16.03
C ASN A 22 -9.84 -10.47 16.14
N LEU A 23 -9.33 -11.69 15.94
CA LEU A 23 -7.89 -12.00 15.98
C LEU A 23 -7.25 -12.02 14.58
N SER A 24 -8.02 -11.73 13.52
CA SER A 24 -7.54 -11.76 12.13
C SER A 24 -7.27 -10.37 11.55
N GLU A 25 -7.70 -9.30 12.21
CA GLU A 25 -7.44 -7.92 11.77
C GLU A 25 -5.98 -7.53 12.06
N SER A 26 -5.29 -7.05 11.03
CA SER A 26 -3.89 -6.61 11.12
C SER A 26 -3.74 -5.09 11.31
N GLY A 27 -4.84 -4.39 11.57
CA GLY A 27 -4.86 -2.95 11.83
C GLY A 27 -4.70 -2.62 13.32
N VAL A 28 -4.35 -1.38 13.60
CA VAL A 28 -4.38 -0.82 14.96
C VAL A 28 -5.75 -0.22 15.22
N HIS A 29 -6.15 -0.18 16.49
CA HIS A 29 -7.46 0.36 16.89
C HIS A 29 -7.76 1.72 16.24
N PRO A 30 -8.90 1.85 15.51
CA PRO A 30 -9.20 3.03 14.70
C PRO A 30 -9.31 4.32 15.51
N LEU A 31 -8.92 5.43 14.89
CA LEU A 31 -9.09 6.79 15.43
C LEU A 31 -10.47 7.35 15.09
N LYS A 32 -10.99 8.18 15.98
CA LYS A 32 -12.21 8.96 15.75
C LYS A 32 -11.87 10.28 15.04
N LEU A 33 -12.79 10.83 14.26
CA LEU A 33 -12.61 12.15 13.65
C LEU A 33 -12.32 13.24 14.68
N SER A 34 -12.92 13.16 15.87
CA SER A 34 -12.68 14.10 16.97
C SER A 34 -11.26 14.03 17.56
N GLU A 35 -10.52 12.96 17.32
CA GLU A 35 -9.13 12.80 17.80
C GLU A 35 -8.12 13.37 16.80
N ILE A 36 -8.51 13.51 15.51
CA ILE A 36 -7.62 13.91 14.41
C ILE A 36 -7.93 15.27 13.82
N LEU A 37 -9.13 15.83 14.07
CA LEU A 37 -9.56 17.12 13.57
C LEU A 37 -9.69 18.14 14.73
N THR A 38 -9.23 19.36 14.49
CA THR A 38 -9.46 20.50 15.38
C THR A 38 -10.96 20.85 15.46
N GLU A 39 -11.40 21.54 16.51
CA GLU A 39 -12.80 22.01 16.65
C GLU A 39 -13.26 22.85 15.45
N LYS A 40 -12.35 23.63 14.86
CA LYS A 40 -12.63 24.42 13.66
C LYS A 40 -12.91 23.50 12.47
N GLU A 41 -12.04 22.51 12.23
CA GLU A 41 -12.17 21.55 11.14
C GLU A 41 -13.42 20.65 11.30
N GLN A 42 -13.78 20.29 12.55
CA GLN A 42 -15.01 19.56 12.84
C GLN A 42 -16.26 20.38 12.46
N LYS A 43 -16.23 21.70 12.61
CA LYS A 43 -17.30 22.58 12.14
C LYS A 43 -17.28 22.74 10.61
N GLU A 44 -16.11 22.90 10.03
CA GLU A 44 -15.95 23.04 8.57
C GLU A 44 -16.48 21.82 7.82
N ILE A 45 -16.18 20.60 8.27
CA ILE A 45 -16.62 19.38 7.59
C ILE A 45 -18.15 19.25 7.50
N LEU A 46 -18.89 19.80 8.47
CA LEU A 46 -20.36 19.79 8.47
C LEU A 46 -20.97 20.73 7.41
N HIS A 47 -20.19 21.69 6.90
CA HIS A 47 -20.60 22.63 5.86
C HIS A 47 -19.95 22.36 4.50
N THR A 48 -19.26 21.24 4.38
CA THR A 48 -18.58 20.85 3.14
C THR A 48 -19.60 20.39 2.11
N GLU A 49 -19.54 20.97 0.92
CA GLU A 49 -20.36 20.52 -0.23
C GLU A 49 -19.86 19.16 -0.74
N LEU A 50 -20.79 18.25 -1.03
CA LEU A 50 -20.48 16.90 -1.47
C LEU A 50 -20.49 16.81 -3.00
N PHE A 51 -19.43 17.25 -3.63
CA PHE A 51 -19.24 17.15 -5.07
C PHE A 51 -18.14 16.11 -5.42
N TYR A 52 -17.95 15.80 -6.70
CA TYR A 52 -16.99 14.79 -7.12
C TYR A 52 -15.54 15.14 -6.75
N GLY A 53 -15.15 16.40 -6.81
CA GLY A 53 -13.75 16.82 -6.58
C GLY A 53 -12.83 16.44 -7.75
N TYR A 54 -11.56 16.25 -7.43
CA TYR A 54 -10.53 15.83 -8.40
C TYR A 54 -10.49 14.31 -8.51
N THR A 55 -10.59 13.79 -9.72
CA THR A 55 -10.67 12.33 -9.93
C THR A 55 -9.37 11.60 -9.62
N ASN A 56 -8.23 12.29 -9.61
CA ASN A 56 -6.94 11.75 -9.18
C ASN A 56 -6.52 12.16 -7.76
N GLY A 57 -7.44 12.80 -7.02
CA GLY A 57 -7.18 13.37 -5.69
C GLY A 57 -6.84 14.86 -5.76
N THR A 58 -7.14 15.60 -4.67
CA THR A 58 -6.84 17.04 -4.63
C THR A 58 -5.34 17.32 -4.78
N PRO A 59 -4.97 18.43 -5.45
CA PRO A 59 -3.55 18.79 -5.61
C PRO A 59 -2.82 18.89 -4.27
N GLU A 60 -3.51 19.36 -3.21
CA GLU A 60 -2.95 19.45 -1.87
C GLU A 60 -2.64 18.07 -1.31
N LEU A 61 -3.59 17.11 -1.37
CA LEU A 61 -3.41 15.77 -0.86
C LEU A 61 -2.30 15.05 -1.62
N ARG A 62 -2.30 15.10 -2.96
CA ARG A 62 -1.27 14.49 -3.79
C ARG A 62 0.12 15.04 -3.46
N GLN A 63 0.26 16.37 -3.25
CA GLN A 63 1.54 16.94 -2.85
C GLN A 63 1.98 16.46 -1.47
N ARG A 64 1.07 16.39 -0.47
CA ARG A 64 1.40 15.87 0.87
C ARG A 64 1.84 14.41 0.82
N VAL A 65 1.24 13.60 -0.04
CA VAL A 65 1.71 12.23 -0.27
C VAL A 65 3.09 12.22 -0.93
N ALA A 66 3.33 13.04 -1.94
CA ALA A 66 4.64 13.16 -2.58
C ALA A 66 5.75 13.53 -1.57
N ASP A 67 5.46 14.47 -0.67
CA ASP A 67 6.40 14.94 0.36
C ASP A 67 6.83 13.81 1.34
N ILE A 68 6.01 12.75 1.53
CA ILE A 68 6.37 11.57 2.34
C ILE A 68 7.55 10.81 1.72
N TYR A 69 7.66 10.82 0.39
CA TYR A 69 8.67 10.05 -0.35
C TYR A 69 9.89 10.86 -0.77
N GLY A 70 9.88 12.17 -0.52
CA GLY A 70 11.04 13.05 -0.72
C GLY A 70 10.86 14.11 -1.81
N ASN A 71 11.80 15.04 -1.85
CA ASN A 71 11.70 16.24 -2.70
C ASN A 71 11.81 15.97 -4.21
N GLN A 72 12.19 14.77 -4.62
CA GLN A 72 12.23 14.36 -6.02
C GLN A 72 10.84 14.06 -6.60
N PHE A 73 9.82 13.92 -5.76
CA PHE A 73 8.44 13.67 -6.16
C PHE A 73 7.60 14.94 -6.11
N SER A 74 6.68 15.04 -7.05
CA SER A 74 5.63 16.05 -7.09
C SER A 74 4.25 15.38 -7.04
N LYS A 75 3.21 16.18 -6.95
CA LYS A 75 1.83 15.70 -7.06
C LYS A 75 1.56 14.91 -8.35
N GLU A 76 2.34 15.11 -9.42
CA GLU A 76 2.17 14.40 -10.69
C GLU A 76 2.66 12.93 -10.60
N ASN A 77 3.42 12.60 -9.58
CA ASN A 77 3.86 11.24 -9.27
C ASN A 77 2.89 10.48 -8.36
N VAL A 78 1.69 11.01 -8.09
CA VAL A 78 0.75 10.46 -7.10
C VAL A 78 -0.66 10.32 -7.68
N LEU A 79 -1.25 9.14 -7.53
CA LEU A 79 -2.68 8.89 -7.72
C LEU A 79 -3.31 8.52 -6.37
N ILE A 80 -4.36 9.22 -5.98
CA ILE A 80 -5.17 8.88 -4.80
C ILE A 80 -6.21 7.82 -5.18
N THR A 81 -6.36 6.81 -4.31
CA THR A 81 -7.21 5.64 -4.56
C THR A 81 -8.14 5.33 -3.39
N SER A 82 -9.19 4.57 -3.63
CA SER A 82 -10.11 4.07 -2.60
C SER A 82 -9.49 2.92 -1.80
N GLY A 83 -8.52 3.26 -0.96
CA GLY A 83 -7.65 2.34 -0.24
C GLY A 83 -6.54 1.76 -1.12
N SER A 84 -5.53 1.18 -0.47
CA SER A 84 -4.43 0.49 -1.15
C SER A 84 -4.89 -0.71 -1.99
N ALA A 85 -6.06 -1.27 -1.67
CA ALA A 85 -6.64 -2.36 -2.44
C ALA A 85 -6.94 -1.95 -3.89
N GLU A 86 -7.44 -0.75 -4.13
CA GLU A 86 -7.61 -0.23 -5.49
C GLU A 86 -6.26 0.10 -6.13
N ALA A 87 -5.30 0.67 -5.39
CA ALA A 87 -3.96 0.91 -5.87
C ALA A 87 -3.30 -0.37 -6.41
N ASN A 88 -3.38 -1.48 -5.65
CA ASN A 88 -2.88 -2.79 -6.05
C ASN A 88 -3.63 -3.32 -7.29
N PHE A 89 -4.95 -3.17 -7.33
CA PHE A 89 -5.76 -3.56 -8.49
C PHE A 89 -5.32 -2.82 -9.76
N LEU A 90 -5.20 -1.50 -9.69
CA LEU A 90 -4.77 -0.67 -10.82
C LEU A 90 -3.34 -1.00 -11.26
N SER A 91 -2.41 -1.25 -10.32
CA SER A 91 -1.04 -1.63 -10.63
C SER A 91 -0.98 -2.92 -11.44
N VAL A 92 -1.75 -3.95 -11.06
CA VAL A 92 -1.81 -5.22 -11.80
C VAL A 92 -2.48 -5.04 -13.15
N MET A 93 -3.66 -4.39 -13.19
CA MET A 93 -4.44 -4.22 -14.42
C MET A 93 -3.74 -3.40 -15.50
N THR A 94 -2.94 -2.41 -15.08
CA THR A 94 -2.36 -1.47 -16.05
C THR A 94 -0.98 -1.89 -16.54
N GLN A 95 -0.29 -2.78 -15.81
CA GLN A 95 1.11 -3.12 -16.13
C GLN A 95 1.29 -4.57 -16.59
N LEU A 96 0.25 -5.40 -16.49
CA LEU A 96 0.36 -6.83 -16.82
C LEU A 96 -0.75 -7.25 -17.78
N ASP A 97 -0.39 -8.14 -18.70
CA ASP A 97 -1.30 -8.78 -19.64
C ASP A 97 -1.41 -10.30 -19.36
N SER A 98 -2.48 -10.92 -19.87
CA SER A 98 -2.63 -12.38 -19.79
C SER A 98 -1.48 -13.10 -20.49
N GLY A 99 -0.83 -14.02 -19.79
CA GLY A 99 0.34 -14.75 -20.24
C GLY A 99 1.67 -14.21 -19.73
N ASP A 100 1.68 -13.04 -19.09
CA ASP A 100 2.82 -12.53 -18.33
C ASP A 100 3.08 -13.38 -17.09
N GLU A 101 4.24 -13.19 -16.47
CA GLU A 101 4.63 -13.81 -15.22
C GLU A 101 4.96 -12.72 -14.18
N ILE A 102 4.50 -12.93 -12.94
CA ILE A 102 4.85 -12.12 -11.77
C ILE A 102 5.61 -12.98 -10.77
N ILE A 103 6.61 -12.39 -10.11
CA ILE A 103 7.23 -12.97 -8.91
C ILE A 103 6.55 -12.33 -7.70
N TYR A 104 6.05 -13.16 -6.79
CA TYR A 104 5.27 -12.72 -5.65
C TYR A 104 5.84 -13.28 -4.34
N MET A 105 6.19 -12.38 -3.43
CA MET A 105 6.71 -12.70 -2.10
C MET A 105 5.63 -13.34 -1.23
N VAL A 106 5.95 -14.46 -0.54
CA VAL A 106 5.04 -15.13 0.42
C VAL A 106 5.80 -15.54 1.70
N PRO A 107 5.12 -15.60 2.87
CA PRO A 107 3.71 -15.23 3.11
C PRO A 107 3.45 -13.75 2.90
N ASN A 108 2.24 -13.41 2.47
CA ASN A 108 1.83 -12.04 2.18
C ASN A 108 0.30 -11.91 2.17
N TYR A 109 -0.22 -10.66 2.06
CA TYR A 109 -1.62 -10.36 1.80
C TYR A 109 -1.96 -10.70 0.34
N LEU A 110 -2.74 -11.74 0.11
CA LEU A 110 -2.83 -12.44 -1.18
C LEU A 110 -3.69 -11.74 -2.26
N GLN A 111 -4.03 -10.47 -2.14
CA GLN A 111 -4.84 -9.76 -3.14
C GLN A 111 -4.18 -9.77 -4.53
N ILE A 112 -2.91 -9.33 -4.62
CA ILE A 112 -2.16 -9.29 -5.89
C ILE A 112 -2.04 -10.68 -6.48
N PHE A 113 -1.79 -11.69 -5.64
CA PHE A 113 -1.72 -13.09 -6.07
C PHE A 113 -3.00 -13.54 -6.78
N HIS A 114 -4.17 -13.34 -6.13
CA HIS A 114 -5.45 -13.76 -6.71
C HIS A 114 -5.86 -12.92 -7.92
N LEU A 115 -5.55 -11.62 -7.93
CA LEU A 115 -5.78 -10.76 -9.09
C LEU A 115 -4.97 -11.24 -10.30
N ALA A 116 -3.67 -11.45 -10.14
CA ALA A 116 -2.79 -11.92 -11.21
C ALA A 116 -3.32 -13.23 -11.83
N ARG A 117 -3.63 -14.23 -10.99
CA ARG A 117 -4.20 -15.50 -11.46
C ARG A 117 -5.53 -15.33 -12.16
N SER A 118 -6.42 -14.47 -11.65
CA SER A 118 -7.72 -14.18 -12.26
C SER A 118 -7.59 -13.55 -13.65
N PHE A 119 -6.51 -12.82 -13.90
CA PHE A 119 -6.21 -12.21 -15.20
C PHE A 119 -5.41 -13.12 -16.13
N GLY A 120 -5.12 -14.36 -15.71
CA GLY A 120 -4.35 -15.31 -16.51
C GLY A 120 -2.84 -15.03 -16.51
N ILE A 121 -2.37 -14.33 -15.47
CA ILE A 121 -0.96 -14.07 -15.22
C ILE A 121 -0.42 -15.20 -14.35
N LYS A 122 0.73 -15.75 -14.70
CA LYS A 122 1.38 -16.80 -13.91
C LYS A 122 2.08 -16.19 -12.71
N VAL A 123 1.83 -16.75 -11.52
CA VAL A 123 2.49 -16.33 -10.29
C VAL A 123 3.59 -17.30 -9.91
N ASN A 124 4.83 -16.84 -9.88
CA ASN A 124 5.99 -17.54 -9.36
C ASN A 124 6.22 -17.11 -7.91
N ILE A 125 6.29 -18.05 -7.00
CA ILE A 125 6.38 -17.81 -5.56
C ILE A 125 7.83 -17.56 -5.14
N LEU A 126 8.08 -16.47 -4.43
CA LEU A 126 9.35 -16.16 -3.75
C LEU A 126 9.12 -16.27 -2.23
N PRO A 127 9.56 -17.35 -1.58
CA PRO A 127 9.30 -17.53 -0.16
C PRO A 127 10.27 -16.71 0.69
N ILE A 128 9.74 -16.05 1.73
CA ILE A 128 10.53 -15.57 2.87
C ILE A 128 10.54 -16.63 3.95
N ARG A 129 11.63 -16.74 4.71
CA ARG A 129 11.85 -17.84 5.65
C ARG A 129 12.28 -17.35 7.03
N GLN A 130 11.74 -18.00 8.06
CA GLN A 130 12.08 -17.68 9.45
C GLN A 130 13.58 -17.83 9.73
N GLU A 131 14.22 -18.87 9.22
CA GLU A 131 15.66 -19.14 9.37
C GLU A 131 16.56 -18.08 8.72
N LEU A 132 16.01 -17.29 7.77
CA LEU A 132 16.66 -16.13 7.15
C LEU A 132 16.20 -14.81 7.76
N GLY A 133 15.60 -14.82 8.96
CA GLY A 133 15.04 -13.62 9.59
C GLY A 133 13.84 -13.04 8.81
N TRP A 134 13.05 -13.89 8.19
CA TRP A 134 11.94 -13.52 7.33
C TRP A 134 12.37 -12.68 6.11
N GLN A 135 13.59 -12.91 5.66
CA GLN A 135 14.08 -12.44 4.37
C GLN A 135 13.95 -13.55 3.32
N TRP A 136 14.14 -13.21 2.06
CA TRP A 136 14.26 -14.16 0.96
C TRP A 136 15.69 -14.30 0.52
N ASP A 137 15.97 -15.41 -0.15
CA ASP A 137 17.28 -15.68 -0.71
C ASP A 137 17.42 -14.94 -2.04
N PRO A 138 18.38 -14.01 -2.21
CA PRO A 138 18.59 -13.29 -3.46
C PRO A 138 18.84 -14.20 -4.66
N ASP A 139 19.49 -15.35 -4.47
CA ASP A 139 19.77 -16.30 -5.53
C ASP A 139 18.48 -16.99 -6.00
N GLU A 140 17.50 -17.20 -5.11
CA GLU A 140 16.18 -17.72 -5.51
C GLU A 140 15.42 -16.72 -6.39
N LEU A 141 15.45 -15.43 -6.07
CA LEU A 141 14.85 -14.40 -6.93
C LEU A 141 15.47 -14.43 -8.34
N GLU A 142 16.80 -14.44 -8.42
CA GLU A 142 17.51 -14.47 -9.71
C GLU A 142 17.13 -15.69 -10.55
N ASN A 143 17.00 -16.86 -9.91
CA ASN A 143 16.59 -18.10 -10.57
C ASN A 143 15.12 -18.12 -11.03
N LEU A 144 14.23 -17.36 -10.39
CA LEU A 144 12.82 -17.25 -10.76
C LEU A 144 12.58 -16.30 -11.93
N ILE A 145 13.46 -15.30 -12.14
CA ILE A 145 13.31 -14.32 -13.21
C ILE A 145 13.57 -14.97 -14.56
N ASN A 146 12.67 -14.75 -15.52
CA ASN A 146 12.79 -15.20 -16.89
C ASN A 146 12.24 -14.14 -17.86
N ALA A 147 12.30 -14.40 -19.17
CA ALA A 147 11.91 -13.45 -20.21
C ALA A 147 10.41 -13.03 -20.17
N LYS A 148 9.56 -13.80 -19.48
CA LYS A 148 8.14 -13.49 -19.30
C LYS A 148 7.85 -12.77 -17.99
N THR A 149 8.82 -12.67 -17.08
CA THR A 149 8.67 -11.95 -15.83
C THR A 149 8.51 -10.45 -16.14
N LYS A 150 7.38 -9.88 -15.75
CA LYS A 150 7.06 -8.46 -15.96
C LYS A 150 7.00 -7.66 -14.69
N MET A 151 6.81 -8.33 -13.54
CA MET A 151 6.70 -7.66 -12.26
C MET A 151 7.30 -8.51 -11.15
N ILE A 152 7.94 -7.83 -10.19
CA ILE A 152 8.32 -8.36 -8.88
C ILE A 152 7.47 -7.61 -7.86
N ALA A 153 6.68 -8.33 -7.06
CA ALA A 153 5.79 -7.71 -6.07
C ALA A 153 6.17 -8.14 -4.66
N VAL A 154 6.41 -7.15 -3.81
CA VAL A 154 6.86 -7.28 -2.42
C VAL A 154 5.94 -6.49 -1.47
N CYS A 155 6.02 -6.78 -0.16
CA CYS A 155 5.37 -6.01 0.90
C CYS A 155 6.41 -5.68 1.98
N ASN A 156 6.60 -4.40 2.28
CA ASN A 156 7.62 -3.94 3.23
C ASN A 156 7.16 -2.69 4.01
N PRO A 157 6.98 -2.78 5.33
CA PRO A 157 7.06 -3.99 6.18
C PRO A 157 6.05 -5.07 5.80
N ASN A 158 6.39 -6.33 6.06
CA ASN A 158 5.63 -7.49 5.59
C ASN A 158 4.43 -7.82 6.49
N ASN A 159 3.32 -8.19 5.86
CA ASN A 159 2.19 -8.88 6.49
C ASN A 159 2.21 -10.36 6.05
N PRO A 160 2.26 -11.38 6.96
CA PRO A 160 1.94 -11.26 8.39
C PRO A 160 3.15 -11.20 9.32
N THR A 161 4.39 -11.24 8.83
CA THR A 161 5.56 -11.49 9.68
C THR A 161 6.01 -10.27 10.48
N GLY A 162 5.63 -9.05 10.06
CA GLY A 162 6.14 -7.79 10.61
C GLY A 162 7.60 -7.50 10.23
N ALA A 163 8.24 -8.36 9.45
CA ALA A 163 9.63 -8.19 9.06
C ALA A 163 9.82 -6.98 8.16
N VAL A 164 10.91 -6.25 8.40
CA VAL A 164 11.40 -5.18 7.55
C VAL A 164 12.53 -5.72 6.68
N MET A 165 12.46 -5.48 5.39
CA MET A 165 13.47 -5.91 4.43
C MET A 165 14.78 -5.15 4.67
N SER A 166 15.92 -5.86 4.73
CA SER A 166 17.21 -5.20 4.88
C SER A 166 17.57 -4.35 3.65
N SER A 167 18.37 -3.31 3.84
CA SER A 167 18.82 -2.46 2.74
C SER A 167 19.56 -3.24 1.67
N GLU A 168 20.33 -4.26 2.05
CA GLU A 168 21.06 -5.14 1.13
C GLU A 168 20.10 -5.92 0.22
N ILE A 169 19.05 -6.50 0.81
CA ILE A 169 18.01 -7.22 0.06
C ILE A 169 17.24 -6.25 -0.83
N MET A 170 16.91 -5.05 -0.34
CA MET A 170 16.25 -4.02 -1.16
C MET A 170 17.12 -3.65 -2.37
N ASP A 171 18.42 -3.40 -2.18
CA ASP A 171 19.32 -3.06 -3.27
C ASP A 171 19.44 -4.19 -4.30
N ARG A 172 19.42 -5.44 -3.84
CA ARG A 172 19.47 -6.60 -4.73
C ARG A 172 18.21 -6.73 -5.60
N VAL A 173 17.01 -6.54 -5.03
CA VAL A 173 15.76 -6.60 -5.82
C VAL A 173 15.69 -5.44 -6.81
N ILE A 174 16.11 -4.24 -6.40
CA ILE A 174 16.14 -3.08 -7.28
C ILE A 174 17.05 -3.36 -8.48
N ALA A 175 18.28 -3.82 -8.24
CA ALA A 175 19.23 -4.13 -9.31
C ALA A 175 18.71 -5.21 -10.27
N LEU A 176 18.07 -6.26 -9.74
CA LEU A 176 17.48 -7.32 -10.56
C LEU A 176 16.26 -6.83 -11.36
N ALA A 177 15.41 -5.99 -10.78
CA ALA A 177 14.27 -5.41 -11.48
C ALA A 177 14.72 -4.50 -12.63
N GLU A 178 15.77 -3.70 -12.42
CA GLU A 178 16.35 -2.81 -13.42
C GLU A 178 17.03 -3.61 -14.54
N ASP A 179 17.91 -4.57 -14.20
CA ASP A 179 18.61 -5.43 -15.19
C ASP A 179 17.64 -6.19 -16.11
N ARG A 180 16.52 -6.61 -15.56
CA ARG A 180 15.51 -7.41 -16.29
C ARG A 180 14.34 -6.59 -16.85
N ASP A 181 14.40 -5.27 -16.72
CA ASP A 181 13.36 -4.34 -17.18
C ASP A 181 11.96 -4.66 -16.63
N CYS A 182 11.90 -5.15 -15.38
CA CYS A 182 10.69 -5.54 -14.69
C CYS A 182 10.08 -4.38 -13.88
N TRP A 183 8.76 -4.35 -13.73
CA TRP A 183 8.11 -3.52 -12.73
C TRP A 183 8.46 -4.02 -11.33
N LEU A 184 8.72 -3.09 -10.41
CA LEU A 184 8.86 -3.36 -8.97
C LEU A 184 7.66 -2.76 -8.25
N LEU A 185 6.76 -3.61 -7.77
CA LEU A 185 5.59 -3.20 -6.99
C LEU A 185 5.85 -3.45 -5.50
N SER A 186 5.83 -2.39 -4.70
CA SER A 186 5.97 -2.45 -3.24
C SER A 186 4.68 -2.03 -2.56
N ASP A 187 4.08 -2.93 -1.78
CA ASP A 187 3.00 -2.58 -0.85
C ASP A 187 3.64 -2.11 0.47
N GLU A 188 3.45 -0.84 0.79
CA GLU A 188 4.05 -0.15 1.95
C GLU A 188 3.00 0.32 2.97
N VAL A 189 1.86 -0.35 3.08
CA VAL A 189 0.76 0.07 3.97
C VAL A 189 1.14 0.07 5.46
N TYR A 190 2.18 -0.68 5.85
CA TYR A 190 2.68 -0.75 7.23
C TYR A 190 3.85 0.19 7.51
N ARG A 191 4.39 0.87 6.48
CA ARG A 191 5.49 1.81 6.64
C ARG A 191 5.09 2.98 7.56
N GLY A 192 5.91 3.22 8.57
CA GLY A 192 5.68 4.17 9.66
C GLY A 192 5.15 3.52 10.95
N ALA A 193 4.90 2.20 10.96
CA ALA A 193 4.50 1.44 12.14
C ALA A 193 5.62 0.56 12.71
N GLU A 194 6.86 0.76 12.28
CA GLU A 194 8.03 0.02 12.75
C GLU A 194 8.23 0.19 14.26
N LEU A 195 8.41 -0.94 14.96
CA LEU A 195 8.45 -0.99 16.43
C LEU A 195 9.71 -0.34 17.02
N ASP A 196 10.81 -0.33 16.29
CA ASP A 196 12.05 0.37 16.64
C ASP A 196 11.97 1.89 16.51
N GLY A 197 10.87 2.41 15.95
CA GLY A 197 10.61 3.82 15.78
C GLY A 197 11.25 4.44 14.54
N VAL A 198 12.03 3.68 13.78
CA VAL A 198 12.71 4.13 12.56
C VAL A 198 11.88 3.75 11.35
N GLU A 199 11.33 4.74 10.64
CA GLU A 199 10.58 4.49 9.40
C GLU A 199 11.51 3.88 8.35
N CYS A 200 11.16 2.70 7.82
CA CYS A 200 12.00 1.98 6.88
C CYS A 200 12.13 2.70 5.54
N ARG A 201 13.21 2.40 4.82
CA ARG A 201 13.42 2.90 3.46
C ARG A 201 12.25 2.48 2.57
N SER A 202 11.73 3.42 1.77
CA SER A 202 10.77 3.14 0.71
C SER A 202 11.48 2.70 -0.58
N PHE A 203 10.76 1.95 -1.41
CA PHE A 203 11.18 1.68 -2.78
C PHE A 203 10.87 2.81 -3.76
N ALA A 204 10.13 3.85 -3.35
CA ALA A 204 9.75 4.95 -4.25
C ALA A 204 10.96 5.56 -4.97
N GLY A 205 10.88 5.62 -6.29
CA GLY A 205 11.95 6.18 -7.13
C GLY A 205 13.20 5.30 -7.28
N ALA A 206 13.15 4.04 -6.86
CA ALA A 206 14.27 3.13 -7.01
C ALA A 206 14.63 2.89 -8.48
N THR A 207 13.63 2.77 -9.35
CA THR A 207 13.76 2.73 -10.81
C THR A 207 12.59 3.46 -11.46
N ASP A 208 12.63 3.71 -12.77
CA ASP A 208 11.51 4.31 -13.52
C ASP A 208 10.27 3.40 -13.56
N LYS A 209 10.43 2.10 -13.31
CA LYS A 209 9.38 1.09 -13.23
C LYS A 209 9.04 0.69 -11.79
N THR A 210 9.30 1.55 -10.82
CA THR A 210 8.90 1.30 -9.44
C THR A 210 7.52 1.90 -9.15
N ILE A 211 6.66 1.10 -8.54
CA ILE A 211 5.35 1.48 -8.03
C ILE A 211 5.33 1.22 -6.54
N VAL A 212 4.97 2.23 -5.75
CA VAL A 212 4.72 2.09 -4.31
C VAL A 212 3.25 2.33 -4.03
N ASN A 213 2.60 1.35 -3.40
CA ASN A 213 1.23 1.47 -2.94
C ASN A 213 1.20 1.54 -1.41
N ALA A 214 0.41 2.47 -0.89
CA ALA A 214 0.22 2.62 0.54
C ALA A 214 -1.17 3.21 0.85
N GLY A 215 -1.46 3.46 2.13
CA GLY A 215 -2.75 4.01 2.49
C GLY A 215 -2.90 4.25 3.99
N LEU A 216 -4.08 4.75 4.37
CA LEU A 216 -4.37 5.15 5.74
C LEU A 216 -4.92 4.03 6.63
N SER A 217 -5.15 2.83 6.08
CA SER A 217 -5.88 1.77 6.79
C SER A 217 -5.07 1.11 7.91
N LYS A 218 -3.74 0.96 7.76
CA LYS A 218 -2.90 0.15 8.65
C LYS A 218 -2.06 1.04 9.58
N ALA A 219 -0.90 1.54 9.15
CA ALA A 219 -0.03 2.36 9.98
C ALA A 219 -0.71 3.61 10.56
N TYR A 220 -1.67 4.17 9.85
CA TYR A 220 -2.39 5.39 10.28
C TYR A 220 -3.68 5.13 11.07
N SER A 221 -4.09 3.88 11.27
CA SER A 221 -5.30 3.50 12.05
C SER A 221 -6.61 4.15 11.55
N LEU A 222 -6.77 4.36 10.25
CA LEU A 222 -7.92 5.03 9.63
C LEU A 222 -8.55 4.22 8.48
N PRO A 223 -8.87 2.92 8.71
CA PRO A 223 -9.42 2.05 7.65
C PRO A 223 -10.76 2.55 7.10
N GLY A 224 -11.57 3.23 7.93
CA GLY A 224 -12.89 3.74 7.55
C GLY A 224 -12.85 4.89 6.54
N LEU A 225 -11.72 5.57 6.36
CA LEU A 225 -11.58 6.61 5.33
C LEU A 225 -11.50 6.03 3.92
N ARG A 226 -11.19 4.73 3.75
CA ARG A 226 -10.99 4.11 2.44
C ARG A 226 -10.04 4.93 1.56
N MET A 227 -8.90 5.32 2.10
CA MET A 227 -7.92 6.19 1.43
C MET A 227 -6.60 5.46 1.26
N GLY A 228 -6.12 5.42 0.01
CA GLY A 228 -4.83 4.92 -0.38
C GLY A 228 -4.23 5.75 -1.50
N TRP A 229 -3.07 5.36 -1.95
CA TRP A 229 -2.37 6.01 -3.06
C TRP A 229 -1.40 5.07 -3.76
N SER A 230 -1.11 5.39 -5.02
CA SER A 230 0.06 4.91 -5.76
C SER A 230 1.05 6.03 -5.97
N VAL A 231 2.34 5.72 -5.85
CA VAL A 231 3.47 6.61 -6.21
C VAL A 231 4.32 5.92 -7.26
N GLY A 232 4.66 6.64 -8.34
CA GLY A 232 5.46 6.12 -9.44
C GLY A 232 5.82 7.17 -10.47
N SER A 233 6.32 6.74 -11.64
CA SER A 233 6.58 7.65 -12.75
C SER A 233 5.30 8.33 -13.23
N GLU A 234 5.40 9.56 -13.74
CA GLU A 234 4.25 10.31 -14.26
C GLU A 234 3.48 9.51 -15.32
N SER A 235 4.18 8.79 -16.20
CA SER A 235 3.56 7.94 -17.22
C SER A 235 2.75 6.77 -16.63
N TYR A 236 3.24 6.16 -15.53
CA TYR A 236 2.48 5.17 -14.79
C TYR A 236 1.22 5.80 -14.17
N ILE A 237 1.37 6.93 -13.50
CA ILE A 237 0.25 7.61 -12.84
C ILE A 237 -0.83 8.02 -13.84
N GLU A 238 -0.47 8.58 -14.99
CA GLU A 238 -1.42 8.93 -16.05
C GLU A 238 -2.19 7.71 -16.55
N ARG A 239 -1.46 6.60 -16.78
CA ARG A 239 -2.08 5.33 -17.19
C ARG A 239 -3.01 4.77 -16.10
N ALA A 240 -2.56 4.71 -14.85
CA ALA A 240 -3.37 4.20 -13.73
C ALA A 240 -4.62 5.07 -13.51
N TRP A 241 -4.48 6.40 -13.63
CA TRP A 241 -5.61 7.33 -13.53
C TRP A 241 -6.65 7.09 -14.63
N SER A 242 -6.23 6.84 -15.86
CA SER A 242 -7.17 6.54 -16.95
C SER A 242 -7.97 5.24 -16.71
N PHE A 243 -7.46 4.31 -15.91
CA PHE A 243 -8.16 3.08 -15.50
C PHE A 243 -8.96 3.24 -14.20
N HIS A 244 -8.63 4.22 -13.38
CA HIS A 244 -9.39 4.59 -12.19
C HIS A 244 -10.85 4.97 -12.51
N ASP A 245 -11.08 5.51 -13.71
CA ASP A 245 -12.42 5.80 -14.23
C ASP A 245 -13.34 4.56 -14.34
N PHE A 246 -12.76 3.36 -14.44
CA PHE A 246 -13.50 2.09 -14.48
C PHE A 246 -13.79 1.49 -13.11
N THR A 247 -13.20 2.04 -12.04
CA THR A 247 -13.38 1.57 -10.66
C THR A 247 -14.32 2.52 -9.90
N VAL A 248 -13.79 3.60 -9.34
CA VAL A 248 -14.54 4.51 -8.47
C VAL A 248 -14.69 5.93 -9.02
N ILE A 249 -14.06 6.25 -10.16
CA ILE A 249 -14.02 7.58 -10.78
C ILE A 249 -13.23 8.57 -9.95
N ASN A 250 -13.58 8.72 -8.67
CA ASN A 250 -12.84 9.49 -7.67
C ASN A 250 -13.05 8.90 -6.27
N VAL A 251 -12.16 9.22 -5.36
CA VAL A 251 -12.33 8.88 -3.94
C VAL A 251 -13.41 9.76 -3.30
N ALA A 252 -13.96 9.29 -2.18
CA ALA A 252 -14.95 10.10 -1.43
C ALA A 252 -14.33 11.44 -1.01
N TYR A 253 -14.98 12.55 -1.40
CA TYR A 253 -14.48 13.90 -1.14
C TYR A 253 -14.20 14.18 0.34
N LEU A 254 -15.06 13.69 1.25
CA LEU A 254 -14.84 13.83 2.69
C LEU A 254 -13.56 13.12 3.15
N SER A 255 -13.25 11.97 2.56
CA SER A 255 -12.03 11.23 2.85
C SER A 255 -10.79 11.95 2.35
N ASP A 256 -10.82 12.53 1.14
CA ASP A 256 -9.76 13.38 0.60
C ASP A 256 -9.54 14.60 1.49
N TRP A 257 -10.63 15.28 1.88
CA TRP A 257 -10.60 16.44 2.75
C TRP A 257 -9.96 16.15 4.12
N VAL A 258 -10.27 15.01 4.74
CA VAL A 258 -9.66 14.57 6.01
C VAL A 258 -8.20 14.19 5.78
N ALA A 259 -7.93 13.37 4.75
CA ALA A 259 -6.58 12.86 4.45
C ALA A 259 -5.58 14.00 4.21
N SER A 260 -5.99 15.05 3.46
CA SER A 260 -5.12 16.21 3.21
C SER A 260 -4.68 16.90 4.50
N ARG A 261 -5.53 16.91 5.54
CA ARG A 261 -5.19 17.53 6.84
C ARG A 261 -4.33 16.66 7.73
N ILE A 262 -4.63 15.38 7.80
CA ILE A 262 -3.88 14.46 8.68
C ILE A 262 -2.49 14.09 8.15
N LEU A 263 -2.27 14.21 6.84
CA LEU A 263 -0.95 14.01 6.22
C LEU A 263 -0.05 15.24 6.29
N GLU A 264 -0.50 16.35 6.89
CA GLU A 264 0.39 17.41 7.32
C GLU A 264 1.48 16.82 8.25
N HIS A 265 2.74 17.23 8.05
CA HIS A 265 3.92 16.58 8.65
C HIS A 265 3.80 16.33 10.16
N SER A 266 3.37 17.34 10.92
CA SER A 266 3.28 17.23 12.39
C SER A 266 2.17 16.27 12.83
N ARG A 267 1.03 16.29 12.15
CA ARG A 267 -0.10 15.41 12.43
C ARG A 267 0.18 13.97 12.02
N ARG A 268 0.76 13.80 10.83
CA ARG A 268 1.25 12.49 10.37
C ARG A 268 2.15 11.86 11.43
N LYS A 269 3.14 12.62 11.90
CA LYS A 269 4.06 12.14 12.95
C LYS A 269 3.32 11.74 14.21
N ALA A 270 2.40 12.56 14.70
CA ALA A 270 1.63 12.28 15.92
C ALA A 270 0.78 11.00 15.80
N ILE A 271 0.15 10.76 14.65
CA ILE A 271 -0.64 9.55 14.38
C ILE A 271 0.27 8.31 14.37
N LEU A 272 1.40 8.37 13.68
CA LEU A 272 2.34 7.25 13.62
C LEU A 272 3.00 6.97 14.99
N ASP A 273 3.33 8.00 15.76
CA ASP A 273 3.85 7.84 17.13
C ASP A 273 2.81 7.16 18.04
N ARG A 274 1.52 7.55 17.94
CA ARG A 274 0.44 6.85 18.66
C ARG A 274 0.38 5.37 18.27
N THR A 275 0.41 5.07 16.98
CA THR A 275 0.38 3.68 16.49
C THR A 275 1.53 2.87 17.05
N LYS A 276 2.77 3.37 16.96
CA LYS A 276 3.95 2.70 17.50
C LYS A 276 3.87 2.48 19.02
N ASN A 277 3.44 3.50 19.76
CA ASN A 277 3.28 3.39 21.21
C ASN A 277 2.24 2.33 21.59
N HIS A 278 1.14 2.24 20.83
CA HIS A 278 0.09 1.24 21.06
C HIS A 278 0.59 -0.17 20.76
N LEU A 279 1.32 -0.35 19.65
CA LEU A 279 1.90 -1.64 19.26
C LEU A 279 2.94 -2.11 20.27
N ASN A 280 3.87 -1.24 20.69
CA ASN A 280 4.87 -1.57 21.70
C ASN A 280 4.25 -1.93 23.05
N HIS A 281 3.24 -1.17 23.49
CA HIS A 281 2.51 -1.50 24.72
C HIS A 281 1.85 -2.89 24.65
N ASN A 282 1.24 -3.24 23.52
CA ASN A 282 0.63 -4.56 23.35
C ASN A 282 1.68 -5.67 23.28
N LEU A 283 2.82 -5.42 22.63
CA LEU A 283 3.93 -6.38 22.57
C LEU A 283 4.51 -6.68 23.95
N ASP A 284 4.61 -5.68 24.83
CA ASP A 284 5.07 -5.86 26.21
C ASP A 284 4.12 -6.73 27.07
N MET A 285 2.88 -6.93 26.63
CA MET A 285 1.90 -7.77 27.32
C MET A 285 1.91 -9.23 26.84
N LEU A 286 2.49 -9.52 25.68
CA LEU A 286 2.59 -10.85 25.10
C LEU A 286 3.86 -11.58 25.57
#